data_5a0f9fd377c9e740b8ee5c66f82559bf
#
_entry.id   5a0f9fd377c9e740b8ee5c66f82559bf
#
_cell.length_a   1.000
_cell.length_b   1.000
_cell.length_c   1.000
_cell.angle_alpha   90.00
_cell.angle_beta   90.00
_cell.angle_gamma   90.00
#
_symmetry.space_group_name_H-M   'P 1'
#
loop_
_entity.id
_entity.type
_entity.pdbx_description
1 polymer ?
#
loop_
_entity_poly.entity_id
_entity_poly.type
_entity_poly.pdbx_seq_one_letter_code
_entity_poly.pdbx_strand_id
1 'polypeptide(L)'
;KAALENLHTWHRQTQLPGYVQTLHKLRGQMPGDMDAEQACTVYADVRGKLLAVATQAEPAMAALVSQLHPEQLQHMERRFAKNDAEFRDDFIDTPPQKARAERSKKAIERAERLYGRLDAAQLAVIHQRIDASSFDARRTYTDRLRRQQDTLHTLRPLVAQQAPAAAVQTALHALRERMLVSP
;
A
#
# COMPACT_ATOMS: atom_id res chain seq x y z
N LYS A 1 20.44 -10.86 -4.93
CA LYS A 1 21.04 -10.30 -3.71
C LYS A 1 21.53 -8.87 -3.96
N ALA A 2 22.48 -8.65 -4.90
CA ALA A 2 23.06 -7.33 -5.18
C ALA A 2 22.01 -6.23 -5.48
N ALA A 3 20.96 -6.53 -6.26
CA ALA A 3 19.92 -5.57 -6.59
C ALA A 3 19.15 -5.07 -5.35
N LEU A 4 18.88 -5.94 -4.38
CA LEU A 4 18.24 -5.57 -3.11
C LEU A 4 19.19 -4.76 -2.21
N GLU A 5 20.47 -5.11 -2.20
CA GLU A 5 21.50 -4.36 -1.46
C GLU A 5 21.65 -2.94 -2.00
N ASN A 6 21.66 -2.79 -3.34
CA ASN A 6 21.68 -1.48 -4.00
C ASN A 6 20.44 -0.65 -3.68
N LEU A 7 19.25 -1.25 -3.75
CA LEU A 7 17.99 -0.59 -3.37
C LEU A 7 18.02 -0.13 -1.91
N HIS A 8 18.48 -1.00 -1.00
CA HIS A 8 18.59 -0.67 0.42
C HIS A 8 19.57 0.46 0.67
N THR A 9 20.74 0.43 0.03
CA THR A 9 21.76 1.49 0.15
C THR A 9 21.22 2.83 -0.35
N TRP A 10 20.61 2.85 -1.54
CA TRP A 10 19.97 4.02 -2.09
C TRP A 10 18.86 4.56 -1.14
N HIS A 11 17.99 3.70 -0.64
CA HIS A 11 16.92 4.07 0.28
C HIS A 11 17.47 4.76 1.53
N ARG A 12 18.53 4.19 2.12
CA ARG A 12 19.17 4.77 3.32
C ARG A 12 19.84 6.11 3.04
N GLN A 13 20.53 6.23 1.91
CA GLN A 13 21.33 7.41 1.60
C GLN A 13 20.50 8.55 1.01
N THR A 14 19.45 8.23 0.27
CA THR A 14 18.67 9.23 -0.50
C THR A 14 17.30 9.48 0.12
N GLN A 15 16.56 8.43 0.49
CA GLN A 15 15.17 8.58 0.94
C GLN A 15 15.04 8.89 2.45
N LEU A 16 15.81 8.21 3.30
CA LEU A 16 15.71 8.42 4.75
C LEU A 16 15.96 9.88 5.17
N PRO A 17 16.96 10.59 4.63
CA PRO A 17 17.13 12.03 4.93
C PRO A 17 15.90 12.85 4.54
N GLY A 18 15.26 12.55 3.40
CA GLY A 18 14.02 13.20 2.97
C GLY A 18 12.84 12.93 3.90
N TYR A 19 12.73 11.72 4.45
CA TYR A 19 11.70 11.40 5.44
C TYR A 19 11.90 12.17 6.74
N VAL A 20 13.14 12.27 7.22
CA VAL A 20 13.49 13.07 8.40
C VAL A 20 13.10 14.54 8.20
N GLN A 21 13.38 15.11 7.04
CA GLN A 21 12.97 16.49 6.72
C GLN A 21 11.45 16.66 6.74
N THR A 22 10.70 15.72 6.13
CA THR A 22 9.23 15.74 6.17
C THR A 22 8.71 15.66 7.60
N LEU A 23 9.26 14.77 8.42
CA LEU A 23 8.87 14.64 9.83
C LEU A 23 9.21 15.90 10.65
N HIS A 24 10.36 16.54 10.42
CA HIS A 24 10.69 17.81 11.05
C HIS A 24 9.71 18.93 10.67
N LYS A 25 9.35 19.01 9.37
CA LYS A 25 8.36 19.99 8.89
C LYS A 25 6.99 19.74 9.54
N LEU A 26 6.52 18.49 9.56
CA LEU A 26 5.27 18.11 10.21
C LEU A 26 5.29 18.45 11.70
N ARG A 27 6.36 18.11 12.42
CA ARG A 27 6.51 18.45 13.84
C ARG A 27 6.38 19.96 14.10
N GLY A 28 6.94 20.79 13.22
CA GLY A 28 6.81 22.25 13.32
C GLY A 28 5.38 22.76 13.07
N GLN A 29 4.56 22.02 12.37
CA GLN A 29 3.15 22.35 12.07
C GLN A 29 2.16 21.82 13.12
N MET A 30 2.54 20.81 13.91
CA MET A 30 1.66 20.14 14.89
C MET A 30 1.12 21.04 16.03
N PRO A 31 1.76 22.14 16.46
CA PRO A 31 1.20 23.00 17.50
C PRO A 31 -0.05 23.79 17.06
N GLY A 32 -0.35 23.83 15.76
CA GLY A 32 -1.53 24.48 15.20
C GLY A 32 -2.48 23.50 14.50
N ASP A 33 -3.64 23.99 14.13
CA ASP A 33 -4.57 23.24 13.28
C ASP A 33 -4.01 23.19 11.85
N MET A 34 -4.03 21.99 11.27
CA MET A 34 -3.64 21.77 9.87
C MET A 34 -4.85 22.04 8.97
N ASP A 35 -4.74 23.00 8.06
CA ASP A 35 -5.76 23.24 7.06
C ASP A 35 -5.73 22.18 5.91
N ALA A 36 -6.72 22.24 5.03
CA ALA A 36 -6.86 21.29 3.93
C ALA A 36 -5.72 21.39 2.91
N GLU A 37 -5.20 22.59 2.65
CA GLU A 37 -4.10 22.82 1.70
C GLU A 37 -2.79 22.23 2.23
N GLN A 38 -2.50 22.47 3.50
CA GLN A 38 -1.35 21.87 4.20
C GLN A 38 -1.44 20.34 4.18
N ALA A 39 -2.60 19.77 4.48
CA ALA A 39 -2.82 18.33 4.43
C ALA A 39 -2.60 17.75 3.02
N CYS A 40 -3.12 18.42 1.98
CA CYS A 40 -2.89 18.04 0.59
C CYS A 40 -1.42 18.12 0.19
N THR A 41 -0.69 19.12 0.66
CA THR A 41 0.75 19.28 0.42
C THR A 41 1.55 18.13 1.05
N VAL A 42 1.24 17.77 2.30
CA VAL A 42 1.85 16.62 2.98
C VAL A 42 1.55 15.31 2.25
N TYR A 43 0.30 15.13 1.84
CA TYR A 43 -0.10 13.94 1.08
C TYR A 43 0.67 13.85 -0.25
N ALA A 44 0.80 14.95 -0.98
CA ALA A 44 1.55 15.00 -2.25
C ALA A 44 3.03 14.67 -2.06
N ASP A 45 3.67 15.20 -1.01
CA ASP A 45 5.07 14.91 -0.66
C ASP A 45 5.27 13.43 -0.32
N VAL A 46 4.43 12.87 0.54
CA VAL A 46 4.47 11.44 0.90
C VAL A 46 4.25 10.56 -0.33
N ARG A 47 3.24 10.89 -1.15
CA ARG A 47 2.95 10.16 -2.40
C ARG A 47 4.14 10.20 -3.36
N GLY A 48 4.77 11.37 -3.53
CA GLY A 48 5.96 11.52 -4.38
C GLY A 48 7.12 10.64 -3.91
N LYS A 49 7.38 10.58 -2.61
CA LYS A 49 8.41 9.71 -2.02
C LYS A 49 8.10 8.23 -2.22
N LEU A 50 6.86 7.80 -2.05
CA LEU A 50 6.46 6.41 -2.30
C LEU A 50 6.64 6.03 -3.78
N LEU A 51 6.28 6.92 -4.71
CA LEU A 51 6.48 6.70 -6.14
C LEU A 51 7.97 6.62 -6.51
N ALA A 52 8.82 7.45 -5.91
CA ALA A 52 10.27 7.39 -6.11
C ALA A 52 10.85 6.03 -5.66
N VAL A 53 10.41 5.52 -4.49
CA VAL A 53 10.80 4.19 -4.00
C VAL A 53 10.31 3.10 -4.96
N ALA A 54 9.07 3.16 -5.42
CA ALA A 54 8.51 2.19 -6.35
C ALA A 54 9.30 2.16 -7.68
N THR A 55 9.62 3.34 -8.24
CA THR A 55 10.42 3.46 -9.45
C THR A 55 11.82 2.86 -9.26
N GLN A 56 12.48 3.20 -8.17
CA GLN A 56 13.83 2.70 -7.87
C GLN A 56 13.85 1.20 -7.59
N ALA A 57 12.74 0.63 -7.13
CA ALA A 57 12.62 -0.81 -6.89
C ALA A 57 12.39 -1.62 -8.18
N GLU A 58 11.96 -1.02 -9.29
CA GLU A 58 11.64 -1.74 -10.54
C GLU A 58 12.76 -2.65 -11.04
N PRO A 59 14.04 -2.24 -11.11
CA PRO A 59 15.10 -3.15 -11.56
C PRO A 59 15.29 -4.35 -10.64
N ALA A 60 15.19 -4.15 -9.32
CA ALA A 60 15.31 -5.23 -8.34
C ALA A 60 14.11 -6.19 -8.43
N MET A 61 12.91 -5.66 -8.63
CA MET A 61 11.70 -6.44 -8.84
C MET A 61 11.76 -7.21 -10.15
N ALA A 62 12.26 -6.60 -11.24
CA ALA A 62 12.43 -7.27 -12.52
C ALA A 62 13.41 -8.45 -12.41
N ALA A 63 14.53 -8.26 -11.72
CA ALA A 63 15.50 -9.31 -11.47
C ALA A 63 14.93 -10.46 -10.60
N LEU A 64 14.02 -10.15 -9.68
CA LEU A 64 13.32 -11.17 -8.89
C LEU A 64 12.31 -11.92 -9.74
N VAL A 65 11.45 -11.21 -10.47
CA VAL A 65 10.38 -11.80 -11.28
C VAL A 65 10.94 -12.69 -12.39
N SER A 66 12.08 -12.32 -13.01
CA SER A 66 12.74 -13.17 -14.02
C SER A 66 13.26 -14.52 -13.50
N GLN A 67 13.30 -14.68 -12.17
CA GLN A 67 13.70 -15.92 -11.48
C GLN A 67 12.52 -16.67 -10.85
N LEU A 68 11.30 -16.16 -11.00
CA LEU A 68 10.13 -16.83 -10.45
C LEU A 68 9.80 -18.11 -11.21
N HIS A 69 9.33 -19.10 -10.48
CA HIS A 69 8.80 -20.36 -11.01
C HIS A 69 7.26 -20.38 -10.92
N PRO A 70 6.59 -21.19 -11.75
CA PRO A 70 5.12 -21.29 -11.74
C PRO A 70 4.51 -21.62 -10.36
N GLU A 71 5.20 -22.43 -9.55
CA GLU A 71 4.74 -22.80 -8.21
C GLU A 71 4.70 -21.62 -7.25
N GLN A 72 5.60 -20.62 -7.45
CA GLN A 72 5.61 -19.41 -6.65
C GLN A 72 4.44 -18.48 -7.01
N LEU A 73 4.03 -18.44 -8.30
CA LEU A 73 2.79 -17.74 -8.70
C LEU A 73 1.56 -18.42 -8.11
N GLN A 74 1.49 -19.76 -8.13
CA GLN A 74 0.41 -20.50 -7.48
C GLN A 74 0.36 -20.21 -5.96
N HIS A 75 1.54 -20.08 -5.31
CA HIS A 75 1.59 -19.71 -3.91
C HIS A 75 1.03 -18.29 -3.69
N MET A 76 1.36 -17.34 -4.56
CA MET A 76 0.83 -15.97 -4.52
C MET A 76 -0.70 -15.97 -4.71
N GLU A 77 -1.24 -16.76 -5.64
CA GLU A 77 -2.68 -16.91 -5.85
C GLU A 77 -3.39 -17.44 -4.60
N ARG A 78 -2.84 -18.49 -3.97
CA ARG A 78 -3.39 -19.01 -2.71
C ARG A 78 -3.36 -17.95 -1.60
N ARG A 79 -2.31 -17.14 -1.56
CA ARG A 79 -2.20 -16.05 -0.59
C ARG A 79 -3.22 -14.95 -0.84
N PHE A 80 -3.46 -14.61 -2.10
CA PHE A 80 -4.52 -13.68 -2.48
C PHE A 80 -5.89 -14.21 -2.04
N ALA A 81 -6.22 -15.46 -2.39
CA ALA A 81 -7.48 -16.07 -2.02
C ALA A 81 -7.72 -16.11 -0.49
N LYS A 82 -6.67 -16.43 0.29
CA LYS A 82 -6.75 -16.40 1.75
C LYS A 82 -7.04 -14.98 2.27
N ASN A 83 -6.28 -14.00 1.81
CA ASN A 83 -6.46 -12.62 2.23
C ASN A 83 -7.82 -12.04 1.78
N ASP A 84 -8.37 -12.54 0.68
CA ASP A 84 -9.68 -12.15 0.16
C ASP A 84 -10.82 -12.74 0.99
N ALA A 85 -10.67 -13.98 1.43
CA ALA A 85 -11.59 -14.60 2.38
C ALA A 85 -11.62 -13.82 3.70
N GLU A 86 -10.45 -13.51 4.28
CA GLU A 86 -10.34 -12.70 5.50
C GLU A 86 -11.01 -11.33 5.35
N PHE A 87 -10.82 -10.66 4.20
CA PHE A 87 -11.45 -9.36 3.93
C PHE A 87 -12.98 -9.48 3.84
N ARG A 88 -13.48 -10.51 3.19
CA ARG A 88 -14.92 -10.75 3.09
C ARG A 88 -15.53 -11.01 4.45
N ASP A 89 -14.90 -11.88 5.24
CA ASP A 89 -15.36 -12.21 6.60
C ASP A 89 -15.41 -10.98 7.50
N ASP A 90 -14.41 -10.09 7.39
CA ASP A 90 -14.31 -8.88 8.21
C ASP A 90 -15.29 -7.78 7.80
N PHE A 91 -15.58 -7.63 6.48
CA PHE A 91 -16.19 -6.40 5.97
C PHE A 91 -17.40 -6.60 5.04
N ILE A 92 -17.61 -7.79 4.46
CA ILE A 92 -18.66 -8.04 3.47
C ILE A 92 -19.72 -9.01 3.98
N ASP A 93 -19.27 -10.16 4.48
CA ASP A 93 -20.14 -11.28 4.88
C ASP A 93 -20.49 -11.19 6.38
N THR A 94 -20.27 -10.03 7.01
CA THR A 94 -20.54 -9.73 8.41
C THR A 94 -21.59 -8.62 8.55
N PRO A 95 -22.37 -8.57 9.67
CA PRO A 95 -23.31 -7.49 9.92
C PRO A 95 -22.63 -6.11 9.90
N PRO A 96 -23.31 -5.04 9.39
CA PRO A 96 -22.70 -3.71 9.25
C PRO A 96 -22.12 -3.14 10.55
N GLN A 97 -22.77 -3.39 11.69
CA GLN A 97 -22.28 -2.94 13.01
C GLN A 97 -20.96 -3.61 13.38
N LYS A 98 -20.81 -4.91 13.09
CA LYS A 98 -19.58 -5.66 13.36
C LYS A 98 -18.47 -5.22 12.41
N ALA A 99 -18.76 -5.04 11.11
CA ALA A 99 -17.80 -4.49 10.13
C ALA A 99 -17.28 -3.10 10.54
N ARG A 100 -18.19 -2.24 11.06
CA ARG A 100 -17.83 -0.92 11.59
C ARG A 100 -16.93 -1.02 12.82
N ALA A 101 -17.26 -1.89 13.78
CA ALA A 101 -16.44 -2.12 14.96
C ALA A 101 -15.04 -2.60 14.59
N GLU A 102 -14.91 -3.52 13.63
CA GLU A 102 -13.62 -4.00 13.14
C GLU A 102 -12.81 -2.88 12.44
N ARG A 103 -13.46 -2.01 11.67
CA ARG A 103 -12.80 -0.83 11.10
C ARG A 103 -12.27 0.12 12.17
N SER A 104 -13.09 0.41 13.20
CA SER A 104 -12.70 1.25 14.33
C SER A 104 -11.50 0.64 15.07
N LYS A 105 -11.55 -0.66 15.38
CA LYS A 105 -10.47 -1.39 16.03
C LYS A 105 -9.17 -1.28 15.23
N LYS A 106 -9.20 -1.58 13.92
CA LYS A 106 -8.01 -1.50 13.05
C LYS A 106 -7.48 -0.07 12.92
N ALA A 107 -8.35 0.95 12.93
CA ALA A 107 -7.93 2.35 12.92
C ALA A 107 -7.23 2.76 14.23
N ILE A 108 -7.80 2.36 15.36
CA ILE A 108 -7.22 2.59 16.69
C ILE A 108 -5.87 1.91 16.81
N GLU A 109 -5.75 0.62 16.49
CA GLU A 109 -4.48 -0.12 16.51
C GLU A 109 -3.38 0.54 15.67
N ARG A 110 -3.73 1.11 14.49
CA ARG A 110 -2.77 1.83 13.65
C ARG A 110 -2.34 3.15 14.28
N ALA A 111 -3.28 3.90 14.84
CA ALA A 111 -2.99 5.16 15.51
C ALA A 111 -2.13 4.94 16.76
N GLU A 112 -2.44 3.93 17.57
CA GLU A 112 -1.69 3.61 18.78
C GLU A 112 -0.25 3.14 18.51
N ARG A 113 0.03 2.54 17.35
CA ARG A 113 1.42 2.23 16.93
C ARG A 113 2.27 3.48 16.73
N LEU A 114 1.66 4.62 16.40
CA LEU A 114 2.36 5.88 16.12
C LEU A 114 2.36 6.82 17.31
N TYR A 115 1.23 6.91 18.02
CA TYR A 115 0.99 7.89 19.07
C TYR A 115 1.05 7.30 20.48
N GLY A 116 1.15 5.96 20.60
CA GLY A 116 0.94 5.28 21.87
C GLY A 116 -0.54 5.20 22.21
N ARG A 117 -0.85 4.96 23.49
CA ARG A 117 -2.23 4.84 23.98
C ARG A 117 -3.02 6.12 23.74
N LEU A 118 -4.17 5.98 23.07
CA LEU A 118 -5.05 7.11 22.77
C LEU A 118 -5.93 7.47 23.97
N ASP A 119 -6.20 8.77 24.17
CA ASP A 119 -7.16 9.27 25.14
C ASP A 119 -8.60 9.22 24.61
N ALA A 120 -9.57 9.55 25.48
CA ALA A 120 -11.00 9.49 25.16
C ALA A 120 -11.37 10.47 24.02
N ALA A 121 -10.77 11.65 23.95
CA ALA A 121 -11.06 12.63 22.91
C ALA A 121 -10.54 12.15 21.54
N GLN A 122 -9.33 11.59 21.49
CA GLN A 122 -8.74 11.01 20.29
C GLN A 122 -9.55 9.81 19.78
N LEU A 123 -10.01 8.93 20.68
CA LEU A 123 -10.89 7.82 20.32
C LEU A 123 -12.22 8.30 19.74
N ALA A 124 -12.83 9.35 20.35
CA ALA A 124 -14.07 9.95 19.84
C ALA A 124 -13.91 10.48 18.41
N VAL A 125 -12.78 11.14 18.10
CA VAL A 125 -12.47 11.60 16.74
C VAL A 125 -12.39 10.42 15.76
N ILE A 126 -11.70 9.33 16.11
CA ILE A 126 -11.61 8.15 15.25
C ILE A 126 -13.01 7.58 14.96
N HIS A 127 -13.83 7.40 16.00
CA HIS A 127 -15.19 6.88 15.83
C HIS A 127 -16.02 7.78 14.93
N GLN A 128 -16.03 9.10 15.17
CA GLN A 128 -16.73 10.06 14.35
C GLN A 128 -16.29 10.00 12.87
N ARG A 129 -14.98 9.89 12.60
CA ARG A 129 -14.45 9.79 11.22
C ARG A 129 -14.79 8.47 10.55
N ILE A 130 -14.82 7.37 11.29
CA ILE A 130 -15.28 6.07 10.78
C ILE A 130 -16.75 6.14 10.39
N ASP A 131 -17.57 6.82 11.20
CA ASP A 131 -19.01 6.97 10.96
C ASP A 131 -19.31 7.84 9.75
N ALA A 132 -18.57 8.92 9.57
CA ALA A 132 -18.70 9.83 8.44
C ALA A 132 -18.02 9.30 7.16
N SER A 133 -17.34 8.15 7.23
CA SER A 133 -16.58 7.63 6.09
C SER A 133 -17.47 7.07 4.99
N SER A 134 -17.21 7.48 3.75
CA SER A 134 -17.80 6.93 2.53
C SER A 134 -17.20 5.58 2.09
N PHE A 135 -16.49 4.88 3.00
CA PHE A 135 -15.88 3.59 2.68
C PHE A 135 -16.93 2.56 2.25
N ASP A 136 -16.74 2.03 1.06
CA ASP A 136 -17.52 0.93 0.51
C ASP A 136 -16.64 -0.33 0.42
N ALA A 137 -16.97 -1.32 1.25
CA ALA A 137 -16.23 -2.58 1.30
C ALA A 137 -16.32 -3.37 -0.01
N ARG A 138 -17.49 -3.36 -0.67
CA ARG A 138 -17.70 -4.11 -1.92
C ARG A 138 -16.91 -3.47 -3.07
N ARG A 139 -16.93 -2.15 -3.19
CA ARG A 139 -16.11 -1.41 -4.16
C ARG A 139 -14.62 -1.65 -3.92
N THR A 140 -14.17 -1.57 -2.67
CA THR A 140 -12.78 -1.84 -2.30
C THR A 140 -12.37 -3.28 -2.64
N TYR A 141 -13.26 -4.24 -2.41
CA TYR A 141 -13.02 -5.65 -2.74
C TYR A 141 -12.93 -5.86 -4.25
N THR A 142 -13.82 -5.25 -5.02
CA THR A 142 -13.79 -5.32 -6.49
C THR A 142 -12.48 -4.75 -7.06
N ASP A 143 -12.04 -3.57 -6.58
CA ASP A 143 -10.76 -3.01 -7.01
C ASP A 143 -9.57 -3.87 -6.60
N ARG A 144 -9.61 -4.48 -5.43
CA ARG A 144 -8.60 -5.43 -4.96
C ARG A 144 -8.49 -6.64 -5.89
N LEU A 145 -9.63 -7.26 -6.25
CA LEU A 145 -9.64 -8.39 -7.19
C LEU A 145 -9.10 -7.98 -8.57
N ARG A 146 -9.50 -6.81 -9.07
CA ARG A 146 -9.00 -6.27 -10.33
C ARG A 146 -7.48 -6.15 -10.32
N ARG A 147 -6.90 -5.57 -9.27
CA ARG A 147 -5.43 -5.40 -9.14
C ARG A 147 -4.69 -6.74 -9.04
N GLN A 148 -5.25 -7.69 -8.32
CA GLN A 148 -4.67 -9.04 -8.21
C GLN A 148 -4.71 -9.76 -9.55
N GLN A 149 -5.83 -9.70 -10.27
CA GLN A 149 -5.98 -10.30 -11.60
C GLN A 149 -5.03 -9.67 -12.61
N ASP A 150 -4.91 -8.33 -12.62
CA ASP A 150 -3.97 -7.62 -13.49
C ASP A 150 -2.51 -8.01 -13.19
N THR A 151 -2.16 -8.16 -11.91
CA THR A 151 -0.85 -8.66 -11.49
C THR A 151 -0.57 -10.05 -12.04
N LEU A 152 -1.48 -11.00 -11.82
CA LEU A 152 -1.32 -12.37 -12.28
C LEU A 152 -1.31 -12.48 -13.80
N HIS A 153 -2.19 -11.73 -14.47
CA HIS A 153 -2.23 -11.66 -15.94
C HIS A 153 -0.91 -11.14 -16.51
N THR A 154 -0.30 -10.16 -15.86
CA THR A 154 1.00 -9.62 -16.26
C THR A 154 2.15 -10.61 -16.00
N LEU A 155 2.16 -11.27 -14.84
CA LEU A 155 3.30 -12.10 -14.43
C LEU A 155 3.29 -13.51 -15.07
N ARG A 156 2.14 -14.12 -15.30
CA ARG A 156 2.06 -15.49 -15.83
C ARG A 156 2.81 -15.71 -17.13
N PRO A 157 2.61 -14.90 -18.20
CA PRO A 157 3.36 -15.07 -19.45
C PRO A 157 4.86 -14.80 -19.28
N LEU A 158 5.25 -13.83 -18.44
CA LEU A 158 6.65 -13.53 -18.19
C LEU A 158 7.38 -14.70 -17.53
N VAL A 159 6.76 -15.33 -16.55
CA VAL A 159 7.31 -16.50 -15.85
C VAL A 159 7.32 -17.72 -16.77
N ALA A 160 6.24 -17.98 -17.52
CA ALA A 160 6.15 -19.11 -18.43
C ALA A 160 7.19 -19.07 -19.56
N GLN A 161 7.51 -17.87 -20.04
CA GLN A 161 8.49 -17.64 -21.12
C GLN A 161 9.91 -17.40 -20.62
N GLN A 162 10.13 -17.40 -19.29
CA GLN A 162 11.41 -17.02 -18.68
C GLN A 162 11.92 -15.68 -19.25
N ALA A 163 11.04 -14.68 -19.29
CA ALA A 163 11.28 -13.41 -19.94
C ALA A 163 12.52 -12.71 -19.34
N PRO A 164 13.35 -12.06 -20.18
CA PRO A 164 14.54 -11.36 -19.71
C PRO A 164 14.15 -10.15 -18.84
N ALA A 165 15.02 -9.77 -17.91
CA ALA A 165 14.76 -8.72 -16.93
C ALA A 165 14.29 -7.39 -17.55
N ALA A 166 14.78 -7.02 -18.74
CA ALA A 166 14.34 -5.81 -19.44
C ALA A 166 12.85 -5.86 -19.84
N ALA A 167 12.38 -7.00 -20.36
CA ALA A 167 10.96 -7.18 -20.70
C ALA A 167 10.08 -7.19 -19.44
N VAL A 168 10.55 -7.84 -18.38
CA VAL A 168 9.89 -7.84 -17.07
C VAL A 168 9.80 -6.42 -16.52
N GLN A 169 10.85 -5.63 -16.59
CA GLN A 169 10.86 -4.24 -16.11
C GLN A 169 9.82 -3.39 -16.85
N THR A 170 9.75 -3.49 -18.18
CA THR A 170 8.74 -2.78 -18.98
C THR A 170 7.32 -3.17 -18.57
N ALA A 171 7.06 -4.46 -18.36
CA ALA A 171 5.75 -4.95 -17.95
C ALA A 171 5.37 -4.51 -16.52
N LEU A 172 6.33 -4.51 -15.59
CA LEU A 172 6.11 -4.03 -14.21
C LEU A 172 5.86 -2.52 -14.18
N HIS A 173 6.56 -1.75 -14.99
CA HIS A 173 6.30 -0.32 -15.15
C HIS A 173 4.86 -0.07 -15.62
N ALA A 174 4.42 -0.73 -16.69
CA ALA A 174 3.06 -0.63 -17.20
C ALA A 174 2.01 -1.09 -16.18
N LEU A 175 2.28 -2.16 -15.43
CA LEU A 175 1.42 -2.64 -14.35
C LEU A 175 1.28 -1.58 -13.26
N ARG A 176 2.38 -0.95 -12.83
CA ARG A 176 2.35 0.12 -11.83
C ARG A 176 1.48 1.29 -12.29
N GLU A 177 1.65 1.76 -13.54
CA GLU A 177 0.85 2.86 -14.08
C GLU A 177 -0.66 2.53 -14.04
N ARG A 178 -1.05 1.32 -14.43
CA ARG A 178 -2.46 0.87 -14.34
C ARG A 178 -2.98 0.78 -12.89
N MET A 179 -2.10 0.46 -11.93
CA MET A 179 -2.47 0.41 -10.51
C MET A 179 -2.65 1.80 -9.89
N LEU A 180 -2.03 2.83 -10.44
CA LEU A 180 -2.14 4.21 -9.96
C LEU A 180 -3.43 4.91 -10.44
N VAL A 181 -4.04 4.40 -11.50
CA VAL A 181 -5.33 4.91 -11.97
C VAL A 181 -6.43 4.32 -11.09
N SER A 182 -7.11 5.19 -10.34
CA SER A 182 -8.33 4.81 -9.61
C SER A 182 -9.47 4.64 -10.60
N PRO A 183 -10.30 3.59 -10.46
CA PRO A 183 -11.50 3.44 -11.26
C PRO A 183 -12.55 4.50 -10.94
#